data_6ecf313bd921c8139056d99491546d3e
#
_entry.id   6ecf313bd921c8139056d99491546d3e
#
_cell.length_a   1.000
_cell.length_b   1.000
_cell.length_c   1.000
_cell.angle_alpha   90.00
_cell.angle_beta   90.00
_cell.angle_gamma   90.00
#
_symmetry.space_group_name_H-M   'P 1'
#
loop_
_entity.id
_entity.type
_entity.pdbx_description
1 polymer ?
#
loop_
_entity_poly.entity_id
_entity_poly.type
_entity_poly.pdbx_seq_one_letter_code
_entity_poly.pdbx_strand_id
1 'polypeptide(L)'
;MKLFFSIITLFLFSFNIVKSEDSLYAIKTVSNFYMNPSIDAPVIYPIDAGKRMILISKKDGWLNLLDEQTGLVGWSSEENFSGNKPTTIFKGKDYDESFKIFKERVLEMSKSIKEAISIDTFVDVEHLGGAAAAVIADDDWFKGRRHANQAFQVYEMWKNQNQSPSFLSFRNKNKEEQFIILSGPHRPRYLKSSK
;
A
#
# COMPACT_ATOMS: atom_id res chain seq x y z
N MET A 1 60.94 29.16 -30.32
CA MET A 1 59.98 29.67 -29.31
C MET A 1 58.67 28.82 -29.45
N LYS A 2 58.50 27.81 -28.59
CA LYS A 2 57.35 26.87 -28.65
C LYS A 2 56.44 27.24 -27.51
N LEU A 3 55.25 27.74 -27.81
CA LEU A 3 54.15 27.98 -26.83
C LEU A 3 53.50 26.64 -26.47
N PHE A 4 53.60 26.27 -25.19
CA PHE A 4 52.83 25.19 -24.60
C PHE A 4 51.43 25.72 -24.19
N PHE A 5 50.40 25.29 -24.88
CA PHE A 5 49.02 25.49 -24.43
C PHE A 5 48.67 24.39 -23.42
N SER A 6 48.55 24.78 -22.15
CA SER A 6 48.10 23.90 -21.09
C SER A 6 46.57 23.92 -21.09
N ILE A 7 45.93 22.79 -21.52
CA ILE A 7 44.49 22.62 -21.43
C ILE A 7 44.15 22.12 -20.03
N ILE A 8 43.61 23.03 -19.20
CA ILE A 8 43.04 22.68 -17.90
C ILE A 8 41.63 22.11 -18.16
N THR A 9 41.51 20.78 -18.13
CA THR A 9 40.22 20.11 -18.19
C THR A 9 39.53 20.23 -16.84
N LEU A 10 38.57 21.14 -16.76
CA LEU A 10 37.76 21.34 -15.58
C LEU A 10 36.74 20.16 -15.46
N PHE A 11 37.05 19.17 -14.59
CA PHE A 11 36.16 18.10 -14.26
C PHE A 11 35.02 18.66 -13.38
N LEU A 12 33.88 18.95 -14.00
CA LEU A 12 32.65 19.25 -13.30
C LEU A 12 32.15 17.96 -12.68
N PHE A 13 32.49 17.73 -11.41
CA PHE A 13 31.82 16.74 -10.59
C PHE A 13 30.36 17.19 -10.38
N SER A 14 29.46 16.66 -11.17
CA SER A 14 28.03 16.75 -10.89
C SER A 14 27.76 15.98 -9.59
N PHE A 15 27.77 16.68 -8.46
CA PHE A 15 27.21 16.13 -7.22
C PHE A 15 25.72 15.91 -7.45
N ASN A 16 25.34 14.66 -7.72
CA ASN A 16 23.96 14.24 -7.53
C ASN A 16 23.67 14.36 -6.04
N ILE A 17 23.06 15.46 -5.64
CA ILE A 17 22.45 15.60 -4.31
C ILE A 17 21.33 14.58 -4.29
N VAL A 18 21.59 13.40 -3.74
CA VAL A 18 20.54 12.46 -3.36
C VAL A 18 19.70 13.21 -2.33
N LYS A 19 18.57 13.74 -2.76
CA LYS A 19 17.60 14.35 -1.86
C LYS A 19 17.22 13.25 -0.88
N SER A 20 17.61 13.39 0.39
CA SER A 20 17.16 12.50 1.45
C SER A 20 15.64 12.52 1.43
N GLU A 21 15.02 11.37 1.18
CA GLU A 21 13.57 11.26 1.26
C GLU A 21 13.17 11.49 2.71
N ASP A 22 12.39 12.56 2.95
CA ASP A 22 11.93 12.89 4.29
C ASP A 22 10.93 11.83 4.75
N SER A 23 11.39 10.96 5.64
CA SER A 23 10.55 9.91 6.24
C SER A 23 9.79 10.48 7.42
N LEU A 24 8.49 10.22 7.47
CA LEU A 24 7.62 10.58 8.57
C LEU A 24 6.98 9.33 9.17
N TYR A 25 6.66 9.39 10.45
CA TYR A 25 6.01 8.30 11.17
C TYR A 25 4.66 8.75 11.69
N ALA A 26 3.64 7.93 11.51
CA ALA A 26 2.33 8.14 12.12
C ALA A 26 2.45 8.08 13.64
N ILE A 27 1.93 9.08 14.35
CA ILE A 27 2.03 9.19 15.82
C ILE A 27 0.71 8.95 16.55
N LYS A 28 -0.42 9.10 15.86
CA LYS A 28 -1.74 8.78 16.45
C LYS A 28 -2.06 7.31 16.28
N THR A 29 -2.85 6.77 17.21
CA THR A 29 -3.28 5.37 17.21
C THR A 29 -3.88 4.93 15.88
N VAL A 30 -4.67 5.81 15.25
CA VAL A 30 -5.20 5.64 13.91
C VAL A 30 -5.16 6.99 13.21
N SER A 31 -4.59 7.04 12.01
CA SER A 31 -4.60 8.19 11.12
C SER A 31 -5.24 7.77 9.79
N ASN A 32 -6.13 8.57 9.25
CA ASN A 32 -6.73 8.25 7.96
C ASN A 32 -5.82 8.67 6.81
N PHE A 33 -5.74 7.81 5.79
CA PHE A 33 -5.08 8.06 4.52
C PHE A 33 -6.14 8.35 3.47
N TYR A 34 -6.18 9.59 2.99
CA TYR A 34 -7.24 10.11 2.12
C TYR A 34 -6.81 10.19 0.66
N MET A 35 -7.76 10.14 -0.26
CA MET A 35 -7.50 10.32 -1.69
C MET A 35 -7.14 11.76 -2.05
N ASN A 36 -7.66 12.74 -1.30
CA ASN A 36 -7.47 14.18 -1.51
C ASN A 36 -7.23 14.88 -0.16
N PRO A 37 -6.64 16.08 -0.11
CA PRO A 37 -6.39 16.84 1.11
C PRO A 37 -7.67 17.46 1.68
N SER A 38 -8.58 16.63 2.16
CA SER A 38 -9.85 17.01 2.78
C SER A 38 -10.31 15.90 3.72
N ILE A 39 -10.91 16.29 4.85
CA ILE A 39 -11.51 15.37 5.81
C ILE A 39 -12.75 14.66 5.24
N ASP A 40 -13.41 15.28 4.27
CA ASP A 40 -14.57 14.73 3.57
C ASP A 40 -14.18 13.84 2.39
N ALA A 41 -12.87 13.74 2.08
CA ALA A 41 -12.40 12.89 1.00
C ALA A 41 -12.53 11.40 1.36
N PRO A 42 -12.70 10.53 0.35
CA PRO A 42 -12.70 9.09 0.59
C PRO A 42 -11.41 8.63 1.28
N VAL A 43 -11.56 7.85 2.35
CA VAL A 43 -10.44 7.20 3.04
C VAL A 43 -10.00 6.01 2.21
N ILE A 44 -8.71 5.92 1.92
CA ILE A 44 -8.09 4.76 1.26
C ILE A 44 -8.00 3.61 2.27
N TYR A 45 -7.32 3.84 3.38
CA TYR A 45 -7.25 2.97 4.56
C TYR A 45 -6.73 3.73 5.79
N PRO A 46 -6.96 3.24 7.01
CA PRO A 46 -6.37 3.82 8.23
C PRO A 46 -4.90 3.40 8.36
N ILE A 47 -4.06 4.37 8.72
CA ILE A 47 -2.63 4.21 8.99
C ILE A 47 -2.43 3.99 10.49
N ASP A 48 -1.72 2.94 10.87
CA ASP A 48 -1.39 2.67 12.28
C ASP A 48 -0.24 3.54 12.79
N ALA A 49 -0.23 3.78 14.10
CA ALA A 49 0.88 4.43 14.77
C ALA A 49 2.20 3.69 14.51
N GLY A 50 3.26 4.45 14.27
CA GLY A 50 4.60 3.94 13.99
C GLY A 50 4.84 3.54 12.53
N LYS A 51 3.81 3.54 11.66
CA LYS A 51 4.01 3.30 10.24
C LYS A 51 4.85 4.41 9.63
N ARG A 52 5.90 4.02 8.88
CA ARG A 52 6.76 4.93 8.12
C ARG A 52 6.09 5.26 6.79
N MET A 53 6.10 6.53 6.43
CA MET A 53 5.62 7.07 5.17
C MET A 53 6.68 8.01 4.59
N ILE A 54 6.74 8.11 3.27
CA ILE A 54 7.64 9.05 2.59
C ILE A 54 6.89 10.32 2.25
N LEU A 55 7.42 11.47 2.64
CA LEU A 55 6.85 12.76 2.32
C LEU A 55 7.14 13.14 0.86
N ILE A 56 6.09 13.34 0.07
CA ILE A 56 6.20 13.86 -1.30
C ILE A 56 6.07 15.38 -1.30
N SER A 57 5.05 15.92 -0.64
CA SER A 57 4.79 17.36 -0.57
C SER A 57 3.89 17.73 0.62
N LYS A 58 3.81 19.04 0.92
CA LYS A 58 2.90 19.61 1.92
C LYS A 58 2.01 20.66 1.29
N LYS A 59 0.76 20.73 1.74
CA LYS A 59 -0.21 21.74 1.32
C LYS A 59 -1.23 21.98 2.42
N ASP A 60 -1.37 23.22 2.90
CA ASP A 60 -2.46 23.68 3.80
C ASP A 60 -2.71 22.75 5.01
N GLY A 61 -1.64 22.31 5.70
CA GLY A 61 -1.71 21.40 6.85
C GLY A 61 -1.94 19.93 6.48
N TRP A 62 -1.86 19.59 5.19
CA TRP A 62 -1.93 18.23 4.67
C TRP A 62 -0.57 17.78 4.14
N LEU A 63 -0.26 16.50 4.39
CA LEU A 63 0.90 15.81 3.84
C LEU A 63 0.46 14.91 2.69
N ASN A 64 1.11 15.07 1.55
CA ASN A 64 1.05 14.10 0.47
C ASN A 64 2.14 13.06 0.72
N LEU A 65 1.75 11.82 0.91
CA LEU A 65 2.59 10.74 1.41
C LEU A 65 2.58 9.55 0.45
N LEU A 66 3.72 8.89 0.32
CA LEU A 66 3.85 7.58 -0.31
C LEU A 66 3.96 6.51 0.78
N ASP A 67 3.11 5.52 0.71
CA ASP A 67 3.28 4.28 1.45
C ASP A 67 4.12 3.29 0.62
N GLU A 68 5.36 3.05 1.03
CA GLU A 68 6.28 2.16 0.30
C GLU A 68 5.81 0.71 0.25
N GLN A 69 5.03 0.25 1.22
CA GLN A 69 4.55 -1.14 1.27
C GLN A 69 3.42 -1.40 0.27
N THR A 70 2.54 -0.41 0.08
CA THR A 70 1.41 -0.51 -0.83
C THR A 70 1.69 0.14 -2.19
N GLY A 71 2.69 1.02 -2.29
CA GLY A 71 2.95 1.86 -3.47
C GLY A 71 1.95 2.99 -3.66
N LEU A 72 1.03 3.19 -2.71
CA LEU A 72 -0.02 4.20 -2.83
C LEU A 72 0.46 5.59 -2.41
N VAL A 73 -0.04 6.58 -3.13
CA VAL A 73 0.09 8.00 -2.80
C VAL A 73 -1.26 8.51 -2.32
N GLY A 74 -1.25 9.26 -1.24
CA GLY A 74 -2.47 9.85 -0.66
C GLY A 74 -2.14 10.96 0.32
N TRP A 75 -3.14 11.40 1.05
CA TRP A 75 -3.07 12.55 1.93
C TRP A 75 -3.42 12.19 3.37
N SER A 76 -2.75 12.84 4.32
CA SER A 76 -3.13 12.78 5.73
C SER A 76 -2.84 14.12 6.41
N SER A 77 -3.52 14.41 7.53
CA SER A 77 -3.29 15.64 8.29
C SER A 77 -1.86 15.65 8.88
N GLU A 78 -1.17 16.78 8.77
CA GLU A 78 0.20 16.95 9.25
C GLU A 78 0.33 16.67 10.76
N GLU A 79 -0.69 17.00 11.55
CA GLU A 79 -0.71 16.76 13.01
C GLU A 79 -0.63 15.27 13.41
N ASN A 80 -0.84 14.36 12.45
CA ASN A 80 -0.81 12.93 12.68
C ASN A 80 0.59 12.32 12.50
N PHE A 81 1.60 13.13 12.13
CA PHE A 81 2.92 12.65 11.76
C PHE A 81 4.05 13.38 12.48
N SER A 82 5.18 12.70 12.62
CA SER A 82 6.41 13.23 13.18
C SER A 82 7.62 12.68 12.39
N GLY A 83 8.70 13.46 12.33
CA GLY A 83 9.99 12.97 11.81
C GLY A 83 10.64 11.94 12.72
N ASN A 84 10.21 11.82 13.98
CA ASN A 84 10.72 10.84 14.93
C ASN A 84 9.75 9.67 15.08
N LYS A 85 10.29 8.45 15.02
CA LYS A 85 9.50 7.26 15.30
C LYS A 85 9.00 7.28 16.75
N PRO A 86 7.69 7.10 17.00
CA PRO A 86 7.16 7.09 18.37
C PRO A 86 7.77 5.93 19.16
N THR A 87 8.21 6.22 20.38
CA THR A 87 8.76 5.23 21.31
C THR A 87 7.69 4.35 21.95
N THR A 88 6.48 4.89 22.11
CA THR A 88 5.32 4.17 22.63
C THR A 88 4.25 4.12 21.57
N ILE A 89 3.92 2.91 21.10
CA ILE A 89 2.85 2.67 20.15
C ILE A 89 1.65 2.16 20.93
N PHE A 90 0.61 2.98 21.04
CA PHE A 90 -0.68 2.50 21.52
C PHE A 90 -1.30 1.67 20.40
N LYS A 91 -1.38 0.35 20.61
CA LYS A 91 -2.09 -0.52 19.68
C LYS A 91 -3.56 -0.10 19.62
N GLY A 92 -4.02 0.29 18.45
CA GLY A 92 -5.42 0.45 18.12
C GLY A 92 -6.10 -0.92 17.96
N LYS A 93 -6.83 -1.09 16.87
CA LYS A 93 -7.40 -2.39 16.51
C LYS A 93 -6.29 -3.41 16.27
N ASP A 94 -6.50 -4.66 16.73
CA ASP A 94 -5.56 -5.75 16.45
C ASP A 94 -5.78 -6.26 15.01
N TYR A 95 -5.08 -5.60 14.08
CA TYR A 95 -5.10 -6.00 12.68
C TYR A 95 -4.34 -7.30 12.44
N ASP A 96 -3.39 -7.68 13.30
CA ASP A 96 -2.61 -8.92 13.14
C ASP A 96 -3.52 -10.14 13.32
N GLU A 97 -4.41 -10.13 14.34
CA GLU A 97 -5.39 -11.21 14.51
C GLU A 97 -6.44 -11.21 13.39
N SER A 98 -6.93 -10.03 13.00
CA SER A 98 -7.83 -9.89 11.85
C SER A 98 -7.20 -10.43 10.56
N PHE A 99 -5.93 -10.16 10.35
CA PHE A 99 -5.17 -10.63 9.19
C PHE A 99 -4.99 -12.14 9.21
N LYS A 100 -4.65 -12.73 10.35
CA LYS A 100 -4.50 -14.19 10.49
C LYS A 100 -5.77 -14.91 10.08
N ILE A 101 -6.92 -14.50 10.60
CA ILE A 101 -8.22 -15.07 10.26
C ILE A 101 -8.52 -14.89 8.77
N PHE A 102 -8.24 -13.72 8.22
CA PHE A 102 -8.43 -13.44 6.80
C PHE A 102 -7.56 -14.35 5.92
N LYS A 103 -6.26 -14.47 6.23
CA LYS A 103 -5.33 -15.33 5.50
C LYS A 103 -5.80 -16.79 5.47
N GLU A 104 -6.18 -17.33 6.62
CA GLU A 104 -6.69 -18.71 6.72
C GLU A 104 -7.91 -18.92 5.82
N ARG A 105 -8.89 -18.01 5.85
CA ARG A 105 -10.11 -18.10 5.01
C ARG A 105 -9.81 -18.02 3.51
N VAL A 106 -8.88 -17.15 3.10
CA VAL A 106 -8.50 -17.02 1.68
C VAL A 106 -7.84 -18.31 1.18
N LEU A 107 -6.95 -18.89 1.98
CA LEU A 107 -6.25 -20.13 1.62
C LEU A 107 -7.21 -21.36 1.63
N GLU A 108 -8.16 -21.42 2.56
CA GLU A 108 -9.25 -22.43 2.55
C GLU A 108 -10.13 -22.29 1.30
N MET A 109 -10.51 -21.06 0.94
CA MET A 109 -11.27 -20.80 -0.30
C MET A 109 -10.48 -21.28 -1.53
N SER A 110 -9.18 -20.98 -1.59
CA SER A 110 -8.30 -21.44 -2.69
C SER A 110 -8.27 -22.96 -2.78
N LYS A 111 -8.13 -23.66 -1.64
CA LYS A 111 -8.17 -25.13 -1.58
C LYS A 111 -9.49 -25.69 -2.09
N SER A 112 -10.62 -25.14 -1.64
CA SER A 112 -11.94 -25.58 -2.08
C SER A 112 -12.17 -25.38 -3.57
N ILE A 113 -11.66 -24.27 -4.15
CA ILE A 113 -11.72 -24.04 -5.60
C ILE A 113 -10.87 -25.07 -6.35
N LYS A 114 -9.65 -25.33 -5.86
CA LYS A 114 -8.77 -26.35 -6.45
C LYS A 114 -9.39 -27.75 -6.46
N GLU A 115 -10.03 -28.14 -5.36
CA GLU A 115 -10.73 -29.42 -5.24
C GLU A 115 -11.92 -29.52 -6.21
N ALA A 116 -12.66 -28.41 -6.42
CA ALA A 116 -13.83 -28.38 -7.26
C ALA A 116 -13.54 -28.34 -8.77
N ILE A 117 -12.51 -27.60 -9.20
CA ILE A 117 -12.25 -27.32 -10.61
C ILE A 117 -10.79 -27.47 -11.05
N SER A 118 -9.92 -27.99 -10.17
CA SER A 118 -8.49 -28.24 -10.41
C SER A 118 -7.67 -27.00 -10.85
N ILE A 119 -8.08 -25.81 -10.42
CA ILE A 119 -7.39 -24.56 -10.70
C ILE A 119 -6.80 -24.01 -9.41
N ASP A 120 -5.50 -23.73 -9.43
CA ASP A 120 -4.85 -22.95 -8.36
C ASP A 120 -5.28 -21.48 -8.46
N THR A 121 -5.66 -20.89 -7.34
CA THR A 121 -6.15 -19.51 -7.29
C THR A 121 -5.24 -18.63 -6.44
N PHE A 122 -5.36 -18.68 -5.12
CA PHE A 122 -4.58 -17.89 -4.20
C PHE A 122 -3.45 -18.72 -3.57
N VAL A 123 -2.23 -18.21 -3.65
CA VAL A 123 -1.01 -18.92 -3.22
C VAL A 123 -0.61 -18.49 -1.81
N ASP A 124 -0.73 -17.19 -1.53
CA ASP A 124 -0.38 -16.61 -0.22
C ASP A 124 -1.12 -15.29 0.00
N VAL A 125 -1.05 -14.78 1.24
CA VAL A 125 -1.57 -13.47 1.65
C VAL A 125 -0.51 -12.80 2.53
N GLU A 126 -0.20 -11.53 2.23
CA GLU A 126 0.78 -10.71 2.96
C GLU A 126 0.09 -9.55 3.68
N HIS A 127 0.46 -9.30 4.94
CA HIS A 127 0.03 -8.12 5.67
C HIS A 127 0.90 -6.92 5.29
N LEU A 128 0.28 -5.84 4.83
CA LEU A 128 0.96 -4.60 4.46
C LEU A 128 0.88 -3.53 5.57
N GLY A 129 0.33 -3.93 6.73
CA GLY A 129 0.13 -3.07 7.90
C GLY A 129 -1.28 -2.47 7.96
N GLY A 130 -1.82 -2.33 9.18
CA GLY A 130 -3.17 -1.82 9.41
C GLY A 130 -4.24 -2.59 8.63
N ALA A 131 -5.15 -1.88 7.98
CA ALA A 131 -6.20 -2.47 7.14
C ALA A 131 -5.76 -2.72 5.67
N ALA A 132 -4.46 -2.85 5.41
CA ALA A 132 -3.91 -3.13 4.10
C ALA A 132 -3.33 -4.55 4.00
N ALA A 133 -3.66 -5.28 2.94
CA ALA A 133 -3.13 -6.61 2.67
C ALA A 133 -2.89 -6.82 1.16
N ALA A 134 -2.08 -7.83 0.83
CA ALA A 134 -1.89 -8.28 -0.54
C ALA A 134 -2.22 -9.78 -0.66
N VAL A 135 -2.95 -10.15 -1.70
CA VAL A 135 -3.22 -11.53 -2.08
C VAL A 135 -2.32 -11.90 -3.25
N ILE A 136 -1.52 -12.92 -3.07
CA ILE A 136 -0.68 -13.49 -4.12
C ILE A 136 -1.50 -14.57 -4.84
N ALA A 137 -1.74 -14.38 -6.12
CA ALA A 137 -2.55 -15.29 -6.91
C ALA A 137 -1.75 -15.95 -8.04
N ASP A 138 -2.24 -17.11 -8.49
CA ASP A 138 -1.68 -17.79 -9.65
C ASP A 138 -1.87 -16.94 -10.91
N ASP A 139 -0.88 -16.98 -11.83
CA ASP A 139 -0.92 -16.21 -13.06
C ASP A 139 -2.10 -16.58 -13.98
N ASP A 140 -2.52 -17.84 -13.94
CA ASP A 140 -3.67 -18.32 -14.71
C ASP A 140 -5.02 -17.83 -14.14
N TRP A 141 -5.06 -17.56 -12.83
CA TRP A 141 -6.26 -16.97 -12.23
C TRP A 141 -6.57 -15.59 -12.83
N PHE A 142 -5.57 -14.75 -13.10
CA PHE A 142 -5.77 -13.42 -13.71
C PHE A 142 -6.32 -13.47 -15.13
N LYS A 143 -6.13 -14.58 -15.84
CA LYS A 143 -6.68 -14.80 -17.20
C LYS A 143 -8.15 -15.25 -17.18
N GLY A 144 -8.62 -15.71 -16.02
CA GLY A 144 -9.97 -16.22 -15.84
C GLY A 144 -11.04 -15.12 -15.90
N ARG A 145 -12.19 -15.42 -16.53
CA ARG A 145 -13.31 -14.46 -16.67
C ARG A 145 -13.95 -14.06 -15.34
N ARG A 146 -13.75 -14.84 -14.26
CA ARG A 146 -14.38 -14.64 -12.96
C ARG A 146 -13.46 -14.01 -11.92
N HIS A 147 -12.19 -13.71 -12.26
CA HIS A 147 -11.22 -13.22 -11.29
C HIS A 147 -11.68 -11.94 -10.57
N ALA A 148 -12.29 -11.00 -11.30
CA ALA A 148 -12.78 -9.76 -10.69
C ALA A 148 -13.87 -10.00 -9.63
N ASN A 149 -14.83 -10.89 -9.90
CA ASN A 149 -15.89 -11.23 -8.93
C ASN A 149 -15.31 -11.94 -7.69
N GLN A 150 -14.39 -12.87 -7.89
CA GLN A 150 -13.70 -13.53 -6.78
C GLN A 150 -12.86 -12.55 -5.97
N ALA A 151 -12.17 -11.61 -6.64
CA ALA A 151 -11.42 -10.55 -5.98
C ALA A 151 -12.32 -9.67 -5.08
N PHE A 152 -13.51 -9.29 -5.55
CA PHE A 152 -14.47 -8.56 -4.73
C PHE A 152 -14.95 -9.38 -3.53
N GLN A 153 -15.18 -10.68 -3.69
CA GLN A 153 -15.54 -11.56 -2.55
C GLN A 153 -14.43 -11.59 -1.51
N VAL A 154 -13.17 -11.74 -1.93
CA VAL A 154 -12.01 -11.71 -1.03
C VAL A 154 -11.85 -10.34 -0.37
N TYR A 155 -12.10 -9.25 -1.11
CA TYR A 155 -12.07 -7.90 -0.53
C TYR A 155 -13.17 -7.72 0.54
N GLU A 156 -14.39 -8.19 0.30
CA GLU A 156 -15.47 -8.11 1.30
C GLU A 156 -15.15 -8.96 2.54
N MET A 157 -14.48 -10.10 2.39
CA MET A 157 -13.99 -10.88 3.55
C MET A 157 -13.01 -10.04 4.39
N TRP A 158 -12.06 -9.37 3.75
CA TRP A 158 -11.08 -8.51 4.43
C TRP A 158 -11.73 -7.31 5.11
N LYS A 159 -12.59 -6.60 4.39
CA LYS A 159 -13.33 -5.45 4.89
C LYS A 159 -14.22 -5.81 6.09
N ASN A 160 -14.96 -6.91 6.01
CA ASN A 160 -15.83 -7.37 7.09
C ASN A 160 -15.04 -7.78 8.33
N GLN A 161 -13.87 -8.40 8.16
CA GLN A 161 -12.97 -8.74 9.26
C GLN A 161 -12.42 -7.49 9.95
N ASN A 162 -12.13 -6.44 9.21
CA ASN A 162 -11.60 -5.19 9.76
C ASN A 162 -12.65 -4.22 10.27
N GLN A 163 -13.88 -4.27 9.75
CA GLN A 163 -14.96 -3.32 10.03
C GLN A 163 -14.51 -1.86 9.81
N SER A 164 -13.66 -1.60 8.82
CA SER A 164 -13.07 -0.30 8.51
C SER A 164 -12.80 -0.19 7.01
N PRO A 165 -12.56 1.03 6.50
CA PRO A 165 -12.02 1.17 5.15
C PRO A 165 -10.77 0.31 5.00
N SER A 166 -10.69 -0.46 3.91
CA SER A 166 -9.66 -1.46 3.69
C SER A 166 -9.06 -1.32 2.30
N PHE A 167 -7.81 -1.74 2.19
CA PHE A 167 -7.06 -1.83 0.94
C PHE A 167 -6.66 -3.28 0.69
N LEU A 168 -6.81 -3.76 -0.54
CA LEU A 168 -6.38 -5.07 -0.95
C LEU A 168 -5.70 -5.01 -2.32
N SER A 169 -4.43 -5.40 -2.37
CA SER A 169 -3.66 -5.58 -3.61
C SER A 169 -3.74 -7.03 -4.07
N PHE A 170 -3.89 -7.24 -5.37
CA PHE A 170 -3.77 -8.55 -6.00
C PHE A 170 -2.50 -8.58 -6.84
N ARG A 171 -1.61 -9.51 -6.50
CA ARG A 171 -0.25 -9.64 -7.06
C ARG A 171 -0.07 -11.02 -7.69
N ASN A 172 0.73 -11.09 -8.75
CA ASN A 172 1.14 -12.37 -9.32
C ASN A 172 2.19 -13.08 -8.44
N LYS A 173 2.63 -14.27 -8.84
CA LYS A 173 3.66 -15.04 -8.10
C LYS A 173 5.00 -14.31 -7.96
N ASN A 174 5.31 -13.38 -8.86
CA ASN A 174 6.51 -12.53 -8.79
C ASN A 174 6.30 -11.31 -7.88
N LYS A 175 5.15 -11.22 -7.19
CA LYS A 175 4.71 -10.09 -6.34
C LYS A 175 4.48 -8.78 -7.11
N GLU A 176 4.34 -8.84 -8.43
CA GLU A 176 3.98 -7.69 -9.25
C GLU A 176 2.48 -7.41 -9.12
N GLU A 177 2.14 -6.16 -8.81
CA GLU A 177 0.74 -5.75 -8.66
C GLU A 177 0.01 -5.78 -10.00
N GLN A 178 -1.12 -6.45 -10.03
CA GLN A 178 -1.98 -6.56 -11.20
C GLN A 178 -3.17 -5.59 -11.11
N PHE A 179 -3.75 -5.47 -9.94
CA PHE A 179 -4.80 -4.51 -9.62
C PHE A 179 -4.98 -4.38 -8.11
N ILE A 180 -5.71 -3.35 -7.71
CA ILE A 180 -6.10 -3.10 -6.32
C ILE A 180 -7.60 -2.94 -6.18
N ILE A 181 -8.11 -3.24 -5.00
CA ILE A 181 -9.46 -2.90 -4.55
C ILE A 181 -9.32 -2.08 -3.29
N LEU A 182 -10.00 -0.95 -3.23
CA LEU A 182 -10.03 -0.07 -2.08
C LEU A 182 -11.45 0.37 -1.75
N SER A 183 -11.66 0.82 -0.53
CA SER A 183 -12.93 1.39 -0.10
C SER A 183 -13.25 2.63 -0.92
N GLY A 184 -14.52 2.81 -1.22
CA GLY A 184 -15.05 3.99 -1.87
C GLY A 184 -16.27 4.50 -1.12
N PRO A 185 -16.74 5.73 -1.40
CA PRO A 185 -17.85 6.36 -0.65
C PRO A 185 -19.17 5.60 -0.76
N HIS A 186 -19.39 4.88 -1.87
CA HIS A 186 -20.63 4.14 -2.11
C HIS A 186 -20.40 2.66 -2.43
N ARG A 187 -19.24 2.31 -3.01
CA ARG A 187 -18.87 0.95 -3.39
C ARG A 187 -17.35 0.81 -3.47
N PRO A 188 -16.79 -0.39 -3.31
CA PRO A 188 -15.38 -0.64 -3.54
C PRO A 188 -14.96 -0.22 -4.96
N ARG A 189 -13.73 0.27 -5.09
CA ARG A 189 -13.12 0.67 -6.36
C ARG A 189 -12.11 -0.37 -6.80
N TYR A 190 -12.25 -0.85 -8.02
CA TYR A 190 -11.29 -1.70 -8.71
C TYR A 190 -10.40 -0.80 -9.59
N LEU A 191 -9.11 -0.80 -9.34
CA LEU A 191 -8.13 -0.03 -10.09
C LEU A 191 -7.08 -0.99 -10.67
N LYS A 192 -7.01 -1.04 -11.99
CA LYS A 192 -6.00 -1.85 -12.69
C LYS A 192 -4.64 -1.14 -12.59
N SER A 193 -3.56 -1.90 -12.33
CA SER A 193 -2.21 -1.34 -12.37
C SER A 193 -1.90 -0.83 -13.77
N SER A 194 -1.46 0.41 -13.88
CA SER A 194 -0.91 0.95 -15.13
C SER A 194 0.54 0.49 -15.21
N LYS A 195 0.82 -0.46 -16.09
CA LYS A 195 2.21 -0.78 -16.47
C LYS A 195 2.74 0.29 -17.38
#